data_6ec799efa2a3641ed753581dcf073249
#
_entry.id   6ec799efa2a3641ed753581dcf073249
#
_cell.length_a   1.000
_cell.length_b   1.000
_cell.length_c   1.000
_cell.angle_alpha   90.00
_cell.angle_beta   90.00
_cell.angle_gamma   90.00
#
_symmetry.space_group_name_H-M   'P 1'
#
loop_
_entity.id
_entity.type
_entity.pdbx_description
1 polymer ?
#
loop_
_entity_poly.entity_id
_entity_poly.type
_entity_poly.pdbx_seq_one_letter_code
_entity_poly.pdbx_strand_id
1 'polypeptide(L)'
;FGVQGLINDLFSSLAIQLDPPFKVGDFINVHHRYLAAEGLIGRVEETNWRTTRMWTTDRNYIVVPNSYITTQILTNYSMPKTLSRFELNYTLDFAIPSDRAIRILNAALLDSIGPKGPVAAPKPTTILTGISKDGAVYKLKYFLEPKQVSPPKARNTINANVLHHLANAGMSHSYSKQDLFLGKMPKRQKSWDNKE
;
A
#
# COMPACT_ATOMS: atom_id res chain seq x y z
N PHE A 1 14.90 -38.51 5.89
CA PHE A 1 14.44 -37.09 5.85
C PHE A 1 14.93 -36.32 4.59
N GLY A 2 16.13 -36.63 4.03
CA GLY A 2 16.65 -35.93 2.85
C GLY A 2 15.91 -36.19 1.53
N VAL A 3 15.40 -37.38 1.32
CA VAL A 3 14.72 -37.78 0.07
C VAL A 3 13.33 -37.10 -0.05
N GLN A 4 12.65 -36.92 1.07
CA GLN A 4 11.30 -36.30 1.08
C GLN A 4 11.33 -34.84 0.63
N GLY A 5 12.39 -34.09 0.99
CA GLY A 5 12.60 -32.71 0.51
C GLY A 5 12.83 -32.64 -1.00
N LEU A 6 13.67 -33.52 -1.54
CA LEU A 6 13.93 -33.57 -2.98
C LEU A 6 12.68 -33.92 -3.80
N ILE A 7 11.87 -34.86 -3.29
CA ILE A 7 10.60 -35.24 -3.92
C ILE A 7 9.62 -34.05 -3.93
N ASN A 8 9.47 -33.34 -2.81
CA ASN A 8 8.62 -32.14 -2.74
C ASN A 8 9.09 -31.03 -3.70
N ASP A 9 10.39 -30.77 -3.77
CA ASP A 9 10.94 -29.80 -4.70
C ASP A 9 10.66 -30.16 -6.15
N LEU A 10 10.79 -31.44 -6.50
CA LEU A 10 10.51 -31.95 -7.84
C LEU A 10 9.01 -31.79 -8.21
N PHE A 11 8.09 -32.20 -7.34
CA PHE A 11 6.66 -32.09 -7.58
C PHE A 11 6.20 -30.61 -7.62
N SER A 12 6.70 -29.77 -6.73
CA SER A 12 6.39 -28.33 -6.73
C SER A 12 6.85 -27.65 -8.02
N SER A 13 8.03 -28.01 -8.50
CA SER A 13 8.58 -27.51 -9.75
C SER A 13 7.78 -27.98 -10.98
N LEU A 14 7.34 -29.21 -10.96
CA LEU A 14 6.49 -29.78 -12.01
C LEU A 14 5.11 -29.11 -12.03
N ALA A 15 4.51 -28.84 -10.87
CA ALA A 15 3.23 -28.16 -10.76
C ALA A 15 3.26 -26.76 -11.41
N ILE A 16 4.31 -25.96 -11.16
CA ILE A 16 4.47 -24.64 -11.78
C ILE A 16 4.63 -24.75 -13.31
N GLN A 17 5.23 -25.81 -13.81
CA GLN A 17 5.39 -26.00 -15.27
C GLN A 17 4.12 -26.46 -15.96
N LEU A 18 3.33 -27.30 -15.30
CA LEU A 18 2.08 -27.84 -15.87
C LEU A 18 0.95 -26.84 -15.81
N ASP A 19 0.83 -26.07 -14.74
CA ASP A 19 -0.19 -25.04 -14.55
C ASP A 19 0.44 -23.75 -13.94
N PRO A 20 1.12 -22.97 -14.76
CA PRO A 20 1.87 -21.81 -14.28
C PRO A 20 0.94 -20.71 -13.77
N PRO A 21 1.00 -20.33 -12.47
CA PRO A 21 0.18 -19.25 -11.92
C PRO A 21 0.64 -17.86 -12.39
N PHE A 22 1.73 -17.80 -13.12
CA PHE A 22 2.29 -16.58 -13.73
C PHE A 22 3.12 -16.92 -14.99
N LYS A 23 3.40 -15.92 -15.80
CA LYS A 23 4.23 -16.02 -16.99
C LYS A 23 5.42 -15.09 -16.91
N VAL A 24 6.45 -15.33 -17.71
CA VAL A 24 7.57 -14.37 -17.92
C VAL A 24 6.99 -13.01 -18.33
N GLY A 25 7.45 -11.96 -17.68
CA GLY A 25 6.97 -10.59 -17.86
C GLY A 25 5.81 -10.20 -16.94
N ASP A 26 5.19 -11.13 -16.22
CA ASP A 26 4.16 -10.80 -15.23
C ASP A 26 4.76 -10.08 -14.01
N PHE A 27 3.94 -9.21 -13.43
CA PHE A 27 4.26 -8.53 -12.18
C PHE A 27 3.54 -9.24 -11.04
N ILE A 28 4.31 -9.85 -10.15
CA ILE A 28 3.79 -10.71 -9.09
C ILE A 28 4.25 -10.25 -7.71
N ASN A 29 3.47 -10.62 -6.70
CA ASN A 29 3.86 -10.51 -5.30
C ASN A 29 3.79 -11.91 -4.67
N VAL A 30 4.92 -12.38 -4.18
CA VAL A 30 5.02 -13.60 -3.37
C VAL A 30 4.99 -13.18 -1.91
N HIS A 31 3.88 -13.45 -1.23
CA HIS A 31 3.72 -13.07 0.16
C HIS A 31 4.60 -13.94 1.07
N HIS A 32 5.38 -13.32 1.91
CA HIS A 32 6.25 -13.98 2.86
C HIS A 32 5.81 -13.67 4.29
N ARG A 33 5.63 -14.72 5.09
CA ARG A 33 5.12 -14.60 6.46
C ARG A 33 6.04 -13.78 7.39
N TYR A 34 7.33 -13.70 7.08
CA TYR A 34 8.35 -13.15 8.00
C TYR A 34 9.27 -12.07 7.44
N LEU A 35 9.30 -11.80 6.12
CA LEU A 35 10.34 -10.94 5.53
C LEU A 35 9.93 -9.48 5.31
N ALA A 36 8.69 -9.20 4.99
CA ALA A 36 8.20 -7.84 4.86
C ALA A 36 6.67 -7.84 4.84
N ALA A 37 6.06 -6.82 5.41
CA ALA A 37 4.60 -6.65 5.37
C ALA A 37 4.05 -6.57 3.94
N GLU A 38 4.89 -6.19 2.96
CA GLU A 38 4.50 -6.03 1.56
C GLU A 38 4.81 -7.25 0.66
N GLY A 39 5.58 -8.25 1.14
CA GLY A 39 5.99 -9.41 0.35
C GLY A 39 7.11 -9.12 -0.66
N LEU A 40 7.42 -10.10 -1.51
CA LEU A 40 8.42 -9.98 -2.58
C LEU A 40 7.73 -9.56 -3.88
N ILE A 41 7.80 -8.29 -4.21
CA ILE A 41 7.15 -7.71 -5.39
C ILE A 41 8.17 -7.53 -6.52
N GLY A 42 7.87 -8.09 -7.70
CA GLY A 42 8.74 -7.93 -8.84
C GLY A 42 8.16 -8.44 -10.16
N ARG A 43 8.89 -8.19 -11.24
CA ARG A 43 8.60 -8.72 -12.57
C ARG A 43 9.34 -10.02 -12.79
N VAL A 44 8.64 -11.04 -13.23
CA VAL A 44 9.22 -12.33 -13.61
C VAL A 44 10.07 -12.14 -14.86
N GLU A 45 11.35 -12.46 -14.75
CA GLU A 45 12.31 -12.42 -15.86
C GLU A 45 12.45 -13.78 -16.54
N GLU A 46 12.59 -14.81 -15.71
CA GLU A 46 12.81 -16.17 -16.15
C GLU A 46 12.22 -17.16 -15.15
N THR A 47 11.68 -18.25 -15.64
CA THR A 47 11.28 -19.41 -14.84
C THR A 47 11.86 -20.67 -15.46
N ASN A 48 12.60 -21.42 -14.67
CA ASN A 48 13.08 -22.75 -15.05
C ASN A 48 12.47 -23.82 -14.14
N TRP A 49 12.87 -25.06 -14.29
CA TRP A 49 12.32 -26.19 -13.52
C TRP A 49 12.53 -26.06 -12.01
N ARG A 50 13.51 -25.32 -11.52
CA ARG A 50 13.87 -25.23 -10.10
C ARG A 50 13.61 -23.85 -9.49
N THR A 51 13.82 -22.79 -10.25
CA THR A 51 13.82 -21.42 -9.73
C THR A 51 13.06 -20.47 -10.65
N THR A 52 12.45 -19.47 -10.05
CA THR A 52 11.92 -18.29 -10.73
C THR A 52 12.78 -17.09 -10.38
N ARG A 53 13.14 -16.32 -11.39
CA ARG A 53 13.98 -15.13 -11.29
C ARG A 53 13.15 -13.89 -11.54
N MET A 54 13.34 -12.88 -10.70
CA MET A 54 12.50 -11.67 -10.70
C MET A 54 13.36 -10.42 -10.55
N TRP A 55 12.98 -9.35 -11.23
CA TRP A 55 13.44 -7.99 -10.95
C TRP A 55 12.47 -7.29 -10.02
N THR A 56 12.97 -6.82 -8.86
CA THR A 56 12.17 -5.99 -7.95
C THR A 56 12.05 -4.56 -8.45
N THR A 57 11.16 -3.78 -7.81
CA THR A 57 11.04 -2.33 -8.06
C THR A 57 12.31 -1.56 -7.72
N ASP A 58 13.13 -2.07 -6.79
CA ASP A 58 14.40 -1.48 -6.35
C ASP A 58 15.58 -1.91 -7.19
N ARG A 59 15.31 -2.54 -8.35
CA ARG A 59 16.32 -3.08 -9.29
C ARG A 59 17.18 -4.20 -8.69
N ASN A 60 16.68 -4.90 -7.69
CA ASN A 60 17.34 -6.10 -7.18
C ASN A 60 16.90 -7.32 -8.00
N TYR A 61 17.85 -8.21 -8.25
CA TYR A 61 17.60 -9.48 -8.90
C TYR A 61 17.42 -10.55 -7.83
N ILE A 62 16.23 -11.13 -7.77
CA ILE A 62 15.89 -12.13 -6.76
C ILE A 62 15.71 -13.48 -7.45
N VAL A 63 16.28 -14.51 -6.84
CA VAL A 63 16.10 -15.91 -7.26
C VAL A 63 15.28 -16.61 -6.18
N VAL A 64 14.10 -17.08 -6.55
CA VAL A 64 13.16 -17.73 -5.65
C VAL A 64 13.01 -19.20 -6.06
N PRO A 65 13.24 -20.16 -5.15
CA PRO A 65 12.96 -21.57 -5.42
C PRO A 65 11.46 -21.78 -5.73
N ASN A 66 11.15 -22.60 -6.74
CA ASN A 66 9.76 -22.86 -7.12
C ASN A 66 8.98 -23.55 -6.00
N SER A 67 9.62 -24.44 -5.25
CA SER A 67 9.03 -25.07 -4.05
C SER A 67 8.61 -24.06 -3.00
N TYR A 68 9.33 -22.94 -2.89
CA TYR A 68 8.94 -21.84 -2.01
C TYR A 68 7.69 -21.13 -2.53
N ILE A 69 7.65 -20.79 -3.82
CA ILE A 69 6.50 -20.08 -4.43
C ILE A 69 5.22 -20.90 -4.27
N THR A 70 5.25 -22.22 -4.47
CA THR A 70 4.07 -23.09 -4.37
C THR A 70 3.46 -23.17 -2.98
N THR A 71 4.25 -22.87 -1.94
CA THR A 71 3.80 -22.88 -0.54
C THR A 71 3.31 -21.51 -0.04
N GLN A 72 3.47 -20.46 -0.84
CA GLN A 72 3.09 -19.09 -0.47
C GLN A 72 1.82 -18.64 -1.19
N ILE A 73 1.17 -17.61 -0.63
CA ILE A 73 0.12 -16.89 -1.34
C ILE A 73 0.78 -16.04 -2.41
N LEU A 74 0.36 -16.20 -3.66
CA LEU A 74 0.85 -15.43 -4.78
C LEU A 74 -0.25 -14.49 -5.29
N THR A 75 0.07 -13.21 -5.42
CA THR A 75 -0.79 -12.25 -6.11
C THR A 75 -0.19 -11.94 -7.48
N ASN A 76 -0.91 -12.27 -8.54
CA ASN A 76 -0.52 -11.90 -9.89
C ASN A 76 -1.27 -10.63 -10.32
N TYR A 77 -0.55 -9.50 -10.45
CA TYR A 77 -1.12 -8.22 -10.87
C TYR A 77 -1.31 -8.10 -12.38
N SER A 78 -0.89 -9.10 -13.15
CA SER A 78 -0.96 -9.12 -14.60
C SER A 78 -2.02 -10.05 -15.16
N MET A 79 -2.67 -10.85 -14.31
CA MET A 79 -3.70 -11.83 -14.68
C MET A 79 -4.92 -11.70 -13.77
N PRO A 80 -6.12 -12.07 -14.22
CA PRO A 80 -6.50 -12.39 -15.61
C PRO A 80 -6.58 -11.15 -16.50
N LYS A 81 -6.55 -9.95 -15.92
CA LYS A 81 -6.51 -8.64 -16.60
C LYS A 81 -5.24 -7.90 -16.18
N THR A 82 -4.66 -7.14 -17.09
CA THR A 82 -3.45 -6.33 -16.82
C THR A 82 -3.71 -5.18 -15.86
N LEU A 83 -4.97 -4.88 -15.57
CA LEU A 83 -5.41 -3.78 -14.75
C LEU A 83 -5.70 -4.23 -13.32
N SER A 84 -4.93 -3.73 -12.37
CA SER A 84 -5.06 -4.05 -10.94
C SER A 84 -5.50 -2.82 -10.14
N ARG A 85 -6.37 -3.04 -9.14
CA ARG A 85 -6.80 -1.99 -8.21
C ARG A 85 -5.82 -1.86 -7.06
N PHE A 86 -5.46 -0.63 -6.76
CA PHE A 86 -4.65 -0.24 -5.61
C PHE A 86 -5.39 0.75 -4.74
N GLU A 87 -4.97 0.84 -3.48
CA GLU A 87 -5.59 1.69 -2.48
C GLU A 87 -4.51 2.46 -1.71
N LEU A 88 -4.79 3.72 -1.37
CA LEU A 88 -3.98 4.53 -0.46
C LEU A 88 -4.88 5.12 0.61
N ASN A 89 -4.40 5.15 1.84
CA ASN A 89 -5.13 5.76 2.95
C ASN A 89 -4.47 7.09 3.31
N TYR A 90 -5.32 8.10 3.53
CA TYR A 90 -4.92 9.42 4.03
C TYR A 90 -5.76 9.77 5.24
N THR A 91 -5.12 10.30 6.27
CA THR A 91 -5.80 10.84 7.45
C THR A 91 -5.73 12.36 7.39
N LEU A 92 -6.89 13.02 7.39
CA LEU A 92 -7.01 14.47 7.38
C LEU A 92 -7.68 14.95 8.67
N ASP A 93 -7.33 16.18 9.08
CA ASP A 93 -7.87 16.81 10.29
C ASP A 93 -9.41 16.89 10.25
N PHE A 94 -10.07 16.70 11.38
CA PHE A 94 -11.52 16.82 11.54
C PHE A 94 -12.07 18.21 11.20
N ALA A 95 -11.24 19.26 11.32
CA ALA A 95 -11.62 20.61 10.95
C ALA A 95 -11.94 20.76 9.46
N ILE A 96 -11.57 19.77 8.63
CA ILE A 96 -11.83 19.79 7.18
C ILE A 96 -13.16 19.10 6.90
N PRO A 97 -14.17 19.79 6.35
CA PRO A 97 -15.42 19.16 5.93
C PRO A 97 -15.17 18.01 4.94
N SER A 98 -15.82 16.88 5.16
CA SER A 98 -15.58 15.64 4.38
C SER A 98 -15.78 15.83 2.88
N ASP A 99 -16.81 16.59 2.47
CA ASP A 99 -17.08 16.87 1.05
C ASP A 99 -15.96 17.67 0.39
N ARG A 100 -15.36 18.60 1.15
CA ARG A 100 -14.23 19.40 0.67
C ARG A 100 -12.99 18.52 0.55
N ALA A 101 -12.71 17.66 1.55
CA ALA A 101 -11.62 16.72 1.54
C ALA A 101 -11.72 15.75 0.34
N ILE A 102 -12.89 15.16 0.12
CA ILE A 102 -13.13 14.24 -1.00
C ILE A 102 -12.92 14.95 -2.36
N ARG A 103 -13.41 16.19 -2.52
CA ARG A 103 -13.19 16.95 -3.77
C ARG A 103 -11.70 17.17 -4.05
N ILE A 104 -10.93 17.57 -3.04
CA ILE A 104 -9.50 17.85 -3.20
C ILE A 104 -8.72 16.56 -3.48
N LEU A 105 -8.98 15.49 -2.75
CA LEU A 105 -8.33 14.21 -2.96
C LEU A 105 -8.67 13.60 -4.34
N ASN A 106 -9.93 13.76 -4.80
CA ASN A 106 -10.33 13.34 -6.14
C ASN A 106 -9.63 14.19 -7.23
N ALA A 107 -9.51 15.51 -7.03
CA ALA A 107 -8.78 16.37 -7.97
C ALA A 107 -7.31 15.95 -8.08
N ALA A 108 -6.65 15.69 -6.94
CA ALA A 108 -5.28 15.20 -6.91
C ALA A 108 -5.10 13.83 -7.61
N LEU A 109 -6.10 12.93 -7.44
CA LEU A 109 -6.11 11.65 -8.16
C LEU A 109 -6.24 11.83 -9.67
N LEU A 110 -7.13 12.71 -10.12
CA LEU A 110 -7.34 13.00 -11.54
C LEU A 110 -6.08 13.60 -12.17
N ASP A 111 -5.41 14.52 -11.48
CA ASP A 111 -4.15 15.13 -11.94
C ASP A 111 -2.98 14.13 -11.93
N SER A 112 -3.15 13.01 -11.23
CA SER A 112 -2.16 11.94 -11.22
C SER A 112 -2.28 10.98 -12.41
N ILE A 113 -3.36 11.08 -13.19
CA ILE A 113 -3.59 10.21 -14.35
C ILE A 113 -2.54 10.49 -15.42
N GLY A 114 -1.91 9.43 -15.93
CA GLY A 114 -0.93 9.56 -17.03
C GLY A 114 0.14 8.49 -17.03
N PRO A 115 1.23 8.70 -17.80
CA PRO A 115 2.25 7.68 -18.05
C PRO A 115 3.05 7.26 -16.79
N LYS A 116 2.96 8.01 -15.72
CA LYS A 116 3.64 7.72 -14.44
C LYS A 116 2.67 7.45 -13.28
N GLY A 117 1.38 7.40 -13.54
CA GLY A 117 0.32 7.32 -12.56
C GLY A 117 -0.80 6.34 -12.91
N PRO A 118 -1.97 6.53 -12.28
CA PRO A 118 -3.17 5.75 -12.53
C PRO A 118 -3.68 5.87 -13.96
N VAL A 119 -4.48 4.86 -14.37
CA VAL A 119 -5.26 4.95 -15.61
C VAL A 119 -6.56 5.72 -15.37
N ALA A 120 -7.09 6.32 -16.44
CA ALA A 120 -8.33 7.10 -16.38
C ALA A 120 -9.60 6.23 -16.21
N ALA A 121 -9.56 5.01 -16.70
CA ALA A 121 -10.70 4.08 -16.65
C ALA A 121 -10.26 2.70 -16.10
N PRO A 122 -10.91 2.17 -15.06
CA PRO A 122 -12.04 2.77 -14.30
C PRO A 122 -11.65 4.03 -13.54
N LYS A 123 -12.61 4.98 -13.41
CA LYS A 123 -12.36 6.27 -12.78
C LYS A 123 -11.87 6.11 -11.33
N PRO A 124 -10.74 6.73 -10.96
CA PRO A 124 -10.28 6.76 -9.57
C PRO A 124 -11.31 7.45 -8.67
N THR A 125 -11.42 6.99 -7.43
CA THR A 125 -12.41 7.50 -6.47
C THR A 125 -11.83 7.61 -5.07
N THR A 126 -12.33 8.59 -4.31
CA THR A 126 -12.03 8.75 -2.89
C THR A 126 -13.29 8.49 -2.07
N ILE A 127 -13.16 7.73 -1.00
CA ILE A 127 -14.23 7.48 -0.04
C ILE A 127 -13.74 7.74 1.39
N LEU A 128 -14.63 8.24 2.25
CA LEU A 128 -14.41 8.26 3.69
C LEU A 128 -14.65 6.84 4.22
N THR A 129 -13.67 6.26 4.91
CA THR A 129 -13.72 4.87 5.40
C THR A 129 -13.87 4.76 6.90
N GLY A 130 -13.52 5.80 7.62
CA GLY A 130 -13.60 5.77 9.08
C GLY A 130 -13.01 7.00 9.75
N ILE A 131 -12.93 6.88 11.06
CA ILE A 131 -12.41 7.91 11.95
C ILE A 131 -11.32 7.26 12.80
N SER A 132 -10.18 7.92 12.89
CA SER A 132 -9.08 7.54 13.78
C SER A 132 -8.90 8.60 14.88
N LYS A 133 -8.02 8.34 15.84
CA LYS A 133 -7.63 9.33 16.86
C LYS A 133 -7.00 10.61 16.26
N ASP A 134 -6.41 10.48 15.08
CA ASP A 134 -5.64 11.55 14.43
C ASP A 134 -6.47 12.29 13.36
N GLY A 135 -7.68 11.83 13.03
CA GLY A 135 -8.52 12.47 12.02
C GLY A 135 -9.44 11.52 11.27
N ALA A 136 -10.10 12.06 10.25
CA ALA A 136 -10.92 11.31 9.33
C ALA A 136 -10.06 10.55 8.31
N VAL A 137 -10.35 9.27 8.11
CA VAL A 137 -9.57 8.36 7.24
C VAL A 137 -10.25 8.25 5.89
N TYR A 138 -9.56 8.67 4.85
CA TYR A 138 -10.00 8.61 3.46
C TYR A 138 -9.21 7.53 2.72
N LYS A 139 -9.90 6.78 1.89
CA LYS A 139 -9.33 5.75 1.03
C LYS A 139 -9.44 6.19 -0.43
N LEU A 140 -8.29 6.31 -1.08
CA LEU A 140 -8.16 6.59 -2.50
C LEU A 140 -8.04 5.26 -3.25
N LYS A 141 -8.97 4.98 -4.15
CA LYS A 141 -9.00 3.78 -4.99
C LYS A 141 -8.62 4.17 -6.41
N TYR A 142 -7.63 3.51 -6.96
CA TYR A 142 -7.15 3.76 -8.32
C TYR A 142 -6.71 2.47 -8.99
N PHE A 143 -6.56 2.52 -10.30
CA PHE A 143 -6.17 1.36 -11.10
C PHE A 143 -4.86 1.63 -11.81
N LEU A 144 -4.02 0.61 -11.88
CA LEU A 144 -2.73 0.63 -12.57
C LEU A 144 -2.62 -0.56 -13.50
N GLU A 145 -1.79 -0.40 -14.51
CA GLU A 145 -1.18 -1.48 -15.26
C GLU A 145 0.26 -1.70 -14.78
N PRO A 146 0.50 -2.66 -13.86
CA PRO A 146 1.82 -2.82 -13.24
C PRO A 146 2.94 -3.15 -14.22
N LYS A 147 2.60 -3.65 -15.41
CA LYS A 147 3.56 -3.84 -16.52
C LYS A 147 4.10 -2.52 -17.07
N GLN A 148 3.32 -1.45 -17.01
CA GLN A 148 3.70 -0.13 -17.52
C GLN A 148 4.24 0.77 -16.40
N VAL A 149 3.54 0.80 -15.25
CA VAL A 149 3.88 1.66 -14.13
C VAL A 149 3.96 0.85 -12.85
N SER A 150 5.12 0.85 -12.21
CA SER A 150 5.28 0.17 -10.92
C SER A 150 4.44 0.84 -9.82
N PRO A 151 3.81 0.07 -8.91
CA PRO A 151 2.99 0.61 -7.84
C PRO A 151 3.67 1.67 -6.96
N PRO A 152 4.97 1.52 -6.57
CA PRO A 152 5.66 2.56 -5.79
C PRO A 152 5.80 3.87 -6.56
N LYS A 153 6.04 3.83 -7.87
CA LYS A 153 6.17 5.03 -8.70
C LYS A 153 4.84 5.78 -8.82
N ALA A 154 3.75 5.06 -9.05
CA ALA A 154 2.42 5.64 -9.07
C ALA A 154 2.03 6.22 -7.70
N ARG A 155 2.32 5.51 -6.61
CA ARG A 155 2.13 6.00 -5.23
C ARG A 155 2.84 7.33 -5.00
N ASN A 156 4.10 7.44 -5.42
CA ASN A 156 4.86 8.68 -5.30
C ASN A 156 4.22 9.84 -6.07
N THR A 157 3.76 9.60 -7.30
CA THR A 157 3.06 10.61 -8.11
C THR A 157 1.77 11.08 -7.42
N ILE A 158 0.96 10.14 -6.91
CA ILE A 158 -0.28 10.47 -6.20
C ILE A 158 0.03 11.26 -4.92
N ASN A 159 1.00 10.81 -4.12
CA ASN A 159 1.39 11.51 -2.89
C ASN A 159 1.82 12.95 -3.16
N ALA A 160 2.64 13.17 -4.18
CA ALA A 160 3.10 14.52 -4.56
C ALA A 160 1.92 15.42 -4.95
N ASN A 161 0.99 14.92 -5.76
CA ASN A 161 -0.19 15.68 -6.17
C ASN A 161 -1.14 15.93 -4.99
N VAL A 162 -1.35 14.94 -4.11
CA VAL A 162 -2.16 15.13 -2.90
C VAL A 162 -1.58 16.23 -2.01
N LEU A 163 -0.28 16.20 -1.76
CA LEU A 163 0.38 17.25 -0.96
C LEU A 163 0.26 18.62 -1.63
N HIS A 164 0.42 18.70 -2.96
CA HIS A 164 0.27 19.94 -3.70
C HIS A 164 -1.15 20.50 -3.59
N HIS A 165 -2.17 19.69 -3.82
CA HIS A 165 -3.56 20.09 -3.72
C HIS A 165 -3.98 20.50 -2.30
N LEU A 166 -3.50 19.77 -1.28
CA LEU A 166 -3.74 20.13 0.13
C LEU A 166 -3.09 21.48 0.49
N ALA A 167 -1.84 21.70 0.07
CA ALA A 167 -1.14 22.96 0.30
C ALA A 167 -1.84 24.14 -0.37
N ASN A 168 -2.25 23.99 -1.64
CA ASN A 168 -3.00 25.02 -2.37
C ASN A 168 -4.36 25.32 -1.75
N ALA A 169 -4.97 24.34 -1.09
CA ALA A 169 -6.24 24.51 -0.39
C ALA A 169 -6.08 25.11 1.02
N GLY A 170 -4.84 25.39 1.47
CA GLY A 170 -4.54 25.85 2.83
C GLY A 170 -4.83 24.81 3.90
N MET A 171 -4.76 23.52 3.54
CA MET A 171 -5.02 22.41 4.45
C MET A 171 -3.71 21.78 4.89
N SER A 172 -3.53 21.65 6.20
CA SER A 172 -2.43 20.87 6.74
C SER A 172 -2.78 19.38 6.81
N HIS A 173 -1.78 18.53 6.63
CA HIS A 173 -1.86 17.13 7.01
C HIS A 173 -2.14 17.04 8.51
N SER A 174 -2.86 15.99 8.93
CA SER A 174 -3.09 15.76 10.36
C SER A 174 -1.74 15.62 11.07
N TYR A 175 -1.46 16.53 11.96
CA TYR A 175 -0.41 16.38 12.95
C TYR A 175 -1.03 15.74 14.19
N SER A 176 -0.29 14.88 14.87
CA SER A 176 -0.66 14.43 16.22
C SER A 176 -0.72 15.67 17.13
N LYS A 177 -1.93 16.18 17.34
CA LYS A 177 -2.15 17.33 18.23
C LYS A 177 -2.25 16.79 19.66
N GLN A 178 -1.29 17.15 20.50
CA GLN A 178 -1.46 17.04 21.94
C GLN A 178 -2.09 18.34 22.43
N ASP A 179 -3.39 18.34 22.68
CA ASP A 179 -4.06 19.44 23.37
C ASP A 179 -3.65 19.39 24.84
N LEU A 180 -2.66 20.17 25.21
CA LEU A 180 -2.30 20.41 26.61
C LEU A 180 -3.37 21.33 27.23
N PHE A 181 -4.37 20.73 27.88
CA PHE A 181 -5.27 21.47 28.76
C PHE A 181 -4.50 21.91 29.99
N LEU A 182 -3.96 23.10 29.97
CA LEU A 182 -3.48 23.80 31.17
C LEU A 182 -4.71 24.23 31.98
N GLY A 183 -5.30 23.27 32.70
CA GLY A 183 -6.35 23.57 33.67
C GLY A 183 -5.77 24.54 34.72
N LYS A 184 -6.48 25.63 35.03
CA LYS A 184 -6.14 26.47 36.18
C LYS A 184 -6.10 25.56 37.40
N MET A 185 -4.91 25.46 38.03
CA MET A 185 -4.82 24.77 39.32
C MET A 185 -5.89 25.34 40.27
N PRO A 186 -6.68 24.49 40.93
CA PRO A 186 -7.59 24.97 41.95
C PRO A 186 -6.80 25.73 43.00
N LYS A 187 -7.21 26.95 43.32
CA LYS A 187 -6.60 27.74 44.39
C LYS A 187 -6.56 26.89 45.63
N ARG A 188 -5.37 26.66 46.17
CA ARG A 188 -5.17 25.96 47.44
C ARG A 188 -6.11 26.59 48.48
N GLN A 189 -7.13 25.90 48.91
CA GLN A 189 -7.93 26.33 50.08
C GLN A 189 -7.00 26.43 51.27
N LYS A 190 -6.97 27.64 51.89
CA LYS A 190 -6.25 27.87 53.12
C LYS A 190 -6.81 26.87 54.16
N SER A 191 -5.93 26.11 54.77
CA SER A 191 -6.26 25.26 55.88
C SER A 191 -6.93 26.10 56.99
N TRP A 192 -8.01 25.59 57.50
CA TRP A 192 -8.66 26.13 58.67
C TRP A 192 -7.67 26.05 59.82
N ASP A 193 -7.27 27.21 60.36
CA ASP A 193 -6.62 27.28 61.66
C ASP A 193 -7.63 26.81 62.69
N ASN A 194 -7.35 25.67 63.31
CA ASN A 194 -8.02 25.24 64.54
C ASN A 194 -7.58 26.20 65.64
N LYS A 195 -8.48 27.03 66.09
CA LYS A 195 -8.44 27.61 67.42
C LYS A 195 -9.13 26.67 68.36
N GLU A 196 -8.42 26.39 69.46
CA GLU A 196 -8.76 25.80 70.75
C GLU A 196 -8.85 24.29 70.78
#